data_c018d558fe9c705063d58706da50e6c7
#
_entry.id   c018d558fe9c705063d58706da50e6c7
#
_cell.length_a   1.000
_cell.length_b   1.000
_cell.length_c   1.000
_cell.angle_alpha   90.00
_cell.angle_beta   90.00
_cell.angle_gamma   90.00
#
_symmetry.space_group_name_H-M   'P 1'
#
loop_
_entity.id
_entity.type
_entity.pdbx_description
1 polymer ?
#
loop_
_entity_poly.entity_id
_entity_poly.type
_entity_poly.pdbx_seq_one_letter_code
_entity_poly.pdbx_strand_id
1 'polypeptide(L)'
;APAPRIAAPPRAPFYFGGLSEEARDTAAQMADVYLMWPDTEERVAELIGDLRARAAAYGRCVRFGYRVHVVVRETEREARAAAQYLVAALDDELGDRIRAKSLDAQSSGVARQGELRGGSNDEGYAEDILWTGIGRARSGCGAALVGSPEQILAKINRYQELGIEAFIFSGYPHVDECRRFGQLVLPRLSHGALR
;
A
#
# COMPACT_ATOMS: atom_id res chain seq x y z
N ALA A 1 9.35 -29.60 43.30
CA ALA A 1 9.74 -28.46 42.50
C ALA A 1 8.60 -28.14 41.54
N PRO A 2 8.20 -26.89 41.37
CA PRO A 2 7.16 -26.55 40.37
C PRO A 2 7.68 -26.88 38.97
N ALA A 3 6.78 -27.46 38.14
CA ALA A 3 7.11 -27.75 36.74
C ALA A 3 7.48 -26.44 36.02
N PRO A 4 8.50 -26.46 35.13
CA PRO A 4 8.85 -25.28 34.36
C PRO A 4 7.63 -24.82 33.55
N ARG A 5 7.19 -23.57 33.74
CA ARG A 5 6.17 -22.95 32.89
C ARG A 5 6.79 -22.76 31.50
N ILE A 6 6.28 -23.53 30.54
CA ILE A 6 6.57 -23.26 29.12
C ILE A 6 5.95 -21.89 28.84
N ALA A 7 6.76 -20.90 28.51
CA ALA A 7 6.27 -19.61 28.06
C ALA A 7 5.41 -19.85 26.82
N ALA A 8 4.18 -19.33 26.81
CA ALA A 8 3.38 -19.37 25.61
C ALA A 8 4.14 -18.69 24.46
N PRO A 9 4.12 -19.26 23.25
CA PRO A 9 4.78 -18.62 22.10
C PRO A 9 4.21 -17.20 21.92
N PRO A 10 5.02 -16.25 21.47
CA PRO A 10 4.53 -14.90 21.20
C PRO A 10 3.34 -14.97 20.23
N ARG A 11 2.28 -14.24 20.51
CA ARG A 11 1.11 -14.18 19.64
C ARG A 11 1.53 -13.61 18.28
N ALA A 12 1.10 -14.27 17.20
CA ALA A 12 1.30 -13.73 15.85
C ALA A 12 0.53 -12.40 15.71
N PRO A 13 1.14 -11.35 15.13
CA PRO A 13 0.44 -10.10 14.89
C PRO A 13 -0.66 -10.27 13.84
N PHE A 14 -1.84 -9.70 14.11
CA PHE A 14 -2.94 -9.68 13.17
C PHE A 14 -2.87 -8.44 12.28
N TYR A 15 -2.75 -8.67 10.97
CA TYR A 15 -2.90 -7.65 9.94
C TYR A 15 -4.32 -7.69 9.41
N PHE A 16 -4.98 -6.54 9.36
CA PHE A 16 -6.33 -6.42 8.85
C PHE A 16 -6.47 -5.18 7.98
N GLY A 17 -7.30 -5.23 6.93
CA GLY A 17 -7.55 -4.10 6.05
C GLY A 17 -8.99 -4.08 5.57
N GLY A 18 -9.50 -2.91 5.27
CA GLY A 18 -10.85 -2.68 4.76
C GLY A 18 -11.29 -1.25 5.05
N LEU A 19 -12.02 -0.62 4.11
CA LEU A 19 -12.41 0.79 4.21
C LEU A 19 -13.86 1.00 4.66
N SER A 20 -14.70 -0.06 4.72
CA SER A 20 -16.05 0.10 5.26
C SER A 20 -16.01 0.49 6.74
N GLU A 21 -17.07 1.07 7.23
CA GLU A 21 -17.15 1.50 8.63
C GLU A 21 -16.97 0.31 9.58
N GLU A 22 -17.63 -0.81 9.28
CA GLU A 22 -17.55 -2.04 10.06
C GLU A 22 -16.14 -2.64 10.03
N ALA A 23 -15.45 -2.57 8.88
CA ALA A 23 -14.07 -3.06 8.76
C ALA A 23 -13.11 -2.20 9.59
N ARG A 24 -13.26 -0.88 9.57
CA ARG A 24 -12.44 0.03 10.39
C ARG A 24 -12.68 -0.16 11.89
N ASP A 25 -13.93 -0.36 12.27
CA ASP A 25 -14.27 -0.63 13.66
C ASP A 25 -13.71 -1.98 14.11
N THR A 26 -13.86 -3.03 13.31
CA THR A 26 -13.26 -4.35 13.55
C THR A 26 -11.73 -4.25 13.68
N ALA A 27 -11.08 -3.49 12.80
CA ALA A 27 -9.64 -3.26 12.88
C ALA A 27 -9.24 -2.59 14.20
N ALA A 28 -9.97 -1.56 14.61
CA ALA A 28 -9.75 -0.84 15.87
C ALA A 28 -9.85 -1.76 17.08
N GLN A 29 -10.80 -2.72 17.05
CA GLN A 29 -11.02 -3.68 18.14
C GLN A 29 -9.99 -4.81 18.18
N MET A 30 -9.53 -5.29 17.04
CA MET A 30 -8.85 -6.60 16.96
C MET A 30 -7.48 -6.57 16.31
N ALA A 31 -7.21 -5.65 15.38
CA ALA A 31 -5.96 -5.65 14.62
C ALA A 31 -4.77 -5.15 15.45
N ASP A 32 -3.59 -5.72 15.17
CA ASP A 32 -2.32 -5.19 15.63
C ASP A 32 -1.76 -4.20 14.59
N VAL A 33 -2.00 -4.49 13.31
CA VAL A 33 -1.63 -3.63 12.19
C VAL A 33 -2.81 -3.46 11.24
N TYR A 34 -3.21 -2.22 11.00
CA TYR A 34 -4.14 -1.90 9.92
C TYR A 34 -3.38 -1.70 8.61
N LEU A 35 -3.64 -2.57 7.63
CA LEU A 35 -2.97 -2.54 6.34
C LEU A 35 -3.83 -1.83 5.32
N MET A 36 -3.35 -0.70 4.79
CA MET A 36 -4.06 0.10 3.80
C MET A 36 -3.49 -0.04 2.39
N TRP A 37 -4.34 0.17 1.39
CA TRP A 37 -3.96 0.35 0.00
C TRP A 37 -3.57 1.79 -0.29
N PRO A 38 -2.94 2.06 -1.46
CA PRO A 38 -2.47 3.39 -1.80
C PRO A 38 -3.60 4.42 -1.88
N ASP A 39 -3.30 5.58 -1.34
CA ASP A 39 -4.12 6.78 -1.48
C ASP A 39 -3.22 8.03 -1.39
N THR A 40 -3.81 9.21 -1.58
CA THR A 40 -3.12 10.48 -1.36
C THR A 40 -2.66 10.62 0.08
N GLU A 41 -1.59 11.40 0.31
CA GLU A 41 -1.06 11.64 1.66
C GLU A 41 -2.12 12.20 2.60
N GLU A 42 -2.99 13.08 2.11
CA GLU A 42 -4.12 13.64 2.86
C GLU A 42 -5.08 12.54 3.33
N ARG A 43 -5.50 11.66 2.43
CA ARG A 43 -6.42 10.55 2.77
C ARG A 43 -5.79 9.52 3.67
N VAL A 44 -4.49 9.25 3.52
CA VAL A 44 -3.74 8.39 4.45
C VAL A 44 -3.74 9.00 5.85
N ALA A 45 -3.47 10.30 5.98
CA ALA A 45 -3.49 11.00 7.26
C ALA A 45 -4.86 10.97 7.93
N GLU A 46 -5.94 11.23 7.17
CA GLU A 46 -7.32 11.16 7.66
C GLU A 46 -7.67 9.76 8.17
N LEU A 47 -7.34 8.72 7.40
CA LEU A 47 -7.63 7.33 7.76
C LEU A 47 -6.87 6.91 9.03
N ILE A 48 -5.60 7.32 9.16
CA ILE A 48 -4.81 7.09 10.37
C ILE A 48 -5.45 7.79 11.58
N GLY A 49 -5.91 9.03 11.42
CA GLY A 49 -6.59 9.78 12.46
C GLY A 49 -7.87 9.10 12.93
N ASP A 50 -8.73 8.68 11.99
CA ASP A 50 -9.97 7.96 12.29
C ASP A 50 -9.71 6.65 13.06
N LEU A 51 -8.78 5.83 12.57
CA LEU A 51 -8.47 4.55 13.20
C LEU A 51 -7.81 4.71 14.58
N ARG A 52 -6.98 5.73 14.78
CA ARG A 52 -6.44 6.05 16.11
C ARG A 52 -7.54 6.42 17.10
N ALA A 53 -8.50 7.25 16.66
CA ALA A 53 -9.63 7.65 17.50
C ALA A 53 -10.51 6.46 17.86
N ARG A 54 -10.83 5.60 16.88
CA ARG A 54 -11.61 4.37 17.13
C ARG A 54 -10.88 3.41 18.07
N ALA A 55 -9.60 3.15 17.87
CA ALA A 55 -8.81 2.25 18.69
C ALA A 55 -8.72 2.78 20.16
N ALA A 56 -8.54 4.10 20.33
CA ALA A 56 -8.51 4.72 21.63
C ALA A 56 -9.84 4.52 22.41
N ALA A 57 -10.99 4.53 21.74
CA ALA A 57 -12.28 4.24 22.34
C ALA A 57 -12.37 2.80 22.91
N TYR A 58 -11.58 1.87 22.37
CA TYR A 58 -11.44 0.51 22.89
C TYR A 58 -10.23 0.33 23.84
N GLY A 59 -9.56 1.43 24.22
CA GLY A 59 -8.36 1.38 25.07
C GLY A 59 -7.16 0.72 24.38
N ARG A 60 -7.08 0.78 23.06
CA ARG A 60 -6.05 0.14 22.24
C ARG A 60 -5.26 1.13 21.39
N CYS A 61 -4.09 0.68 20.94
CA CYS A 61 -3.32 1.30 19.88
C CYS A 61 -3.26 0.33 18.71
N VAL A 62 -3.41 0.86 17.48
CA VAL A 62 -3.25 0.15 16.22
C VAL A 62 -2.06 0.74 15.49
N ARG A 63 -1.21 -0.10 14.90
CA ARG A 63 -0.09 0.28 14.04
C ARG A 63 -0.56 0.31 12.59
N PHE A 64 0.19 0.98 11.71
CA PHE A 64 -0.23 1.18 10.33
C PHE A 64 0.75 0.57 9.35
N GLY A 65 0.21 -0.19 8.40
CA GLY A 65 0.92 -0.76 7.28
C GLY A 65 0.40 -0.22 5.95
N TYR A 66 1.27 -0.14 4.95
CA TYR A 66 0.96 0.39 3.64
C TYR A 66 1.43 -0.58 2.55
N ARG A 67 0.52 -0.98 1.66
CA ARG A 67 0.84 -1.84 0.54
C ARG A 67 0.75 -1.05 -0.76
N VAL A 68 1.84 -1.00 -1.52
CA VAL A 68 1.93 -0.26 -2.77
C VAL A 68 2.86 -0.98 -3.76
N HIS A 69 2.61 -0.82 -5.06
CA HIS A 69 3.58 -1.22 -6.07
C HIS A 69 4.70 -0.18 -6.20
N VAL A 70 5.85 -0.60 -6.73
CA VAL A 70 6.98 0.29 -6.99
C VAL A 70 7.54 0.02 -8.39
N VAL A 71 7.83 1.10 -9.12
CA VAL A 71 8.59 1.10 -10.37
C VAL A 71 9.74 2.09 -10.19
N VAL A 72 10.92 1.60 -9.80
CA VAL A 72 12.10 2.43 -9.58
C VAL A 72 13.11 2.28 -10.71
N ARG A 73 13.65 3.40 -11.21
CA ARG A 73 14.75 3.47 -12.18
C ARG A 73 15.74 4.54 -11.73
N GLU A 74 16.89 4.59 -12.35
CA GLU A 74 17.93 5.59 -12.01
C GLU A 74 17.41 7.03 -12.13
N THR A 75 16.51 7.28 -13.06
CA THR A 75 15.89 8.59 -13.28
C THR A 75 14.36 8.49 -13.29
N GLU A 76 13.69 9.60 -12.93
CA GLU A 76 12.24 9.72 -13.03
C GLU A 76 11.73 9.43 -14.47
N ARG A 77 12.41 9.97 -15.48
CA ARG A 77 12.05 9.75 -16.88
C ARG A 77 12.03 8.27 -17.25
N GLU A 78 13.04 7.51 -16.84
CA GLU A 78 13.10 6.07 -17.09
C GLU A 78 12.04 5.31 -16.30
N ALA A 79 11.76 5.72 -15.05
CA ALA A 79 10.72 5.12 -14.25
C ALA A 79 9.33 5.33 -14.87
N ARG A 80 9.02 6.56 -15.32
CA ARG A 80 7.76 6.88 -16.01
C ARG A 80 7.63 6.09 -17.31
N ALA A 81 8.68 6.00 -18.12
CA ALA A 81 8.68 5.21 -19.35
C ALA A 81 8.46 3.71 -19.06
N ALA A 82 9.08 3.16 -18.02
CA ALA A 82 8.86 1.78 -17.61
C ALA A 82 7.42 1.53 -17.11
N ALA A 83 6.83 2.45 -16.36
CA ALA A 83 5.46 2.37 -15.92
C ALA A 83 4.48 2.39 -17.11
N GLN A 84 4.66 3.29 -18.07
CA GLN A 84 3.83 3.35 -19.27
C GLN A 84 3.98 2.07 -20.12
N TYR A 85 5.19 1.51 -20.21
CA TYR A 85 5.41 0.25 -20.93
C TYR A 85 4.63 -0.92 -20.32
N LEU A 86 4.46 -0.98 -18.99
CA LEU A 86 3.69 -2.03 -18.31
C LEU A 86 2.23 -2.10 -18.78
N VAL A 87 1.65 -0.99 -19.20
CA VAL A 87 0.25 -0.89 -19.61
C VAL A 87 0.06 -0.59 -21.10
N ALA A 88 1.16 -0.50 -21.86
CA ALA A 88 1.11 -0.08 -23.27
C ALA A 88 0.30 -1.04 -24.17
N ALA A 89 0.29 -2.33 -23.86
CA ALA A 89 -0.47 -3.35 -24.58
C ALA A 89 -1.80 -3.72 -23.92
N LEU A 90 -2.22 -2.95 -22.92
CA LEU A 90 -3.43 -3.25 -22.17
C LEU A 90 -4.68 -2.90 -22.98
N ASP A 91 -5.54 -3.90 -23.17
CA ASP A 91 -6.91 -3.73 -23.62
C ASP A 91 -7.78 -3.30 -22.42
N ASP A 92 -8.32 -2.09 -22.45
CA ASP A 92 -9.12 -1.54 -21.35
C ASP A 92 -10.42 -2.34 -21.13
N GLU A 93 -11.07 -2.84 -22.19
CA GLU A 93 -12.27 -3.68 -22.05
C GLU A 93 -11.96 -5.00 -21.35
N LEU A 94 -10.81 -5.59 -21.67
CA LEU A 94 -10.34 -6.79 -20.99
C LEU A 94 -10.01 -6.49 -19.52
N GLY A 95 -9.36 -5.37 -19.25
CA GLY A 95 -9.07 -4.89 -17.90
C GLY A 95 -10.33 -4.70 -17.06
N ASP A 96 -11.36 -4.07 -17.62
CA ASP A 96 -12.67 -3.88 -16.97
C ASP A 96 -13.34 -5.23 -16.66
N ARG A 97 -13.33 -6.16 -17.61
CA ARG A 97 -13.87 -7.53 -17.40
C ARG A 97 -13.15 -8.30 -16.30
N ILE A 98 -11.81 -8.17 -16.22
CA ILE A 98 -11.01 -8.82 -15.17
C ILE A 98 -11.37 -8.23 -13.81
N ARG A 99 -11.45 -6.91 -13.69
CA ARG A 99 -11.82 -6.22 -12.44
C ARG A 99 -13.23 -6.59 -11.98
N ALA A 100 -14.20 -6.60 -12.90
CA ALA A 100 -15.59 -6.91 -12.61
C ALA A 100 -15.79 -8.35 -12.11
N LYS A 101 -14.91 -9.27 -12.51
CA LYS A 101 -14.97 -10.69 -12.11
C LYS A 101 -14.20 -11.00 -10.83
N SER A 102 -13.48 -10.03 -10.25
CA SER A 102 -12.73 -10.30 -9.03
C SER A 102 -13.67 -10.43 -7.83
N LEU A 103 -13.27 -11.26 -6.85
CA LEU A 103 -14.08 -11.53 -5.65
C LEU A 103 -14.33 -10.29 -4.79
N ASP A 104 -13.47 -9.29 -4.91
CA ASP A 104 -13.53 -8.02 -4.17
C ASP A 104 -14.07 -6.84 -5.00
N ALA A 105 -14.61 -7.09 -6.20
CA ALA A 105 -15.05 -6.07 -7.15
C ALA A 105 -16.03 -5.04 -6.55
N GLN A 106 -16.84 -5.45 -5.57
CA GLN A 106 -17.82 -4.60 -4.88
C GLN A 106 -17.33 -4.06 -3.54
N SER A 107 -16.07 -4.27 -3.18
CA SER A 107 -15.53 -3.75 -1.92
C SER A 107 -15.34 -2.24 -1.96
N SER A 108 -15.50 -1.60 -0.78
CA SER A 108 -15.22 -0.16 -0.61
C SER A 108 -13.77 0.20 -0.97
N GLY A 109 -12.84 -0.73 -0.76
CA GLY A 109 -11.45 -0.56 -1.16
C GLY A 109 -11.27 -0.48 -2.67
N VAL A 110 -11.93 -1.36 -3.44
CA VAL A 110 -11.87 -1.32 -4.91
C VAL A 110 -12.56 -0.07 -5.46
N ALA A 111 -13.71 0.31 -4.90
CA ALA A 111 -14.38 1.56 -5.25
C ALA A 111 -13.45 2.76 -5.05
N ARG A 112 -12.78 2.85 -3.89
CA ARG A 112 -11.82 3.92 -3.59
C ARG A 112 -10.64 3.96 -4.56
N GLN A 113 -10.09 2.81 -4.96
CA GLN A 113 -9.03 2.76 -5.99
C GLN A 113 -9.54 3.23 -7.36
N GLY A 114 -10.80 3.01 -7.66
CA GLY A 114 -11.47 3.56 -8.84
C GLY A 114 -11.57 5.09 -8.80
N GLU A 115 -11.99 5.65 -7.67
CA GLU A 115 -12.04 7.10 -7.45
C GLU A 115 -10.67 7.75 -7.54
N LEU A 116 -9.65 7.16 -6.88
CA LEU A 116 -8.27 7.63 -6.94
C LEU A 116 -7.77 7.72 -8.39
N ARG A 117 -8.05 6.69 -9.18
CA ARG A 117 -7.71 6.68 -10.61
C ARG A 117 -8.51 7.73 -11.40
N GLY A 118 -9.79 7.89 -11.11
CA GLY A 118 -10.65 8.90 -11.78
C GLY A 118 -10.24 10.34 -11.47
N GLY A 119 -9.61 10.58 -10.33
CA GLY A 119 -9.07 11.90 -9.92
C GLY A 119 -7.61 12.15 -10.34
N SER A 120 -6.97 11.19 -11.01
CA SER A 120 -5.57 11.35 -11.47
C SER A 120 -5.48 12.26 -12.69
N ASN A 121 -4.30 12.84 -12.92
CA ASN A 121 -4.01 13.63 -14.11
C ASN A 121 -3.98 12.76 -15.39
N ASP A 122 -3.78 13.39 -16.55
CA ASP A 122 -3.78 12.73 -17.87
C ASP A 122 -2.70 11.64 -18.01
N GLU A 123 -1.61 11.72 -17.24
CA GLU A 123 -0.56 10.70 -17.17
C GLU A 123 -0.87 9.57 -16.18
N GLY A 124 -1.97 9.69 -15.42
CA GLY A 124 -2.42 8.72 -14.43
C GLY A 124 -1.80 8.90 -13.03
N TYR A 125 -1.27 10.07 -12.69
CA TYR A 125 -0.72 10.37 -11.36
C TYR A 125 -1.76 11.06 -10.49
N ALA A 126 -2.03 10.49 -9.31
CA ALA A 126 -2.91 11.08 -8.30
C ALA A 126 -2.16 12.12 -7.44
N GLU A 127 -0.88 11.93 -7.23
CA GLU A 127 0.07 12.84 -6.61
C GLU A 127 1.45 12.63 -7.26
N ASP A 128 2.41 13.53 -7.04
CA ASP A 128 3.83 13.44 -7.45
C ASP A 128 4.22 12.17 -8.23
N ILE A 129 4.55 11.12 -7.48
CA ILE A 129 4.99 9.83 -8.01
C ILE A 129 3.97 8.70 -7.78
N LEU A 130 2.78 9.00 -7.26
CA LEU A 130 1.70 8.01 -7.03
C LEU A 130 0.91 7.79 -8.32
N TRP A 131 1.28 6.78 -9.07
CA TRP A 131 0.72 6.43 -10.37
C TRP A 131 -0.35 5.34 -10.28
N THR A 132 -1.52 5.58 -10.84
CA THR A 132 -2.71 4.70 -10.78
C THR A 132 -2.89 3.81 -11.99
N GLY A 133 -2.04 3.95 -13.02
CA GLY A 133 -2.19 3.23 -14.29
C GLY A 133 -2.16 1.70 -14.16
N ILE A 134 -1.45 1.16 -13.16
CA ILE A 134 -1.44 -0.28 -12.89
C ILE A 134 -2.82 -0.83 -12.50
N GLY A 135 -3.68 0.00 -11.92
CA GLY A 135 -5.06 -0.34 -11.55
C GLY A 135 -5.99 -0.53 -12.74
N ARG A 136 -5.57 -0.19 -13.98
CA ARG A 136 -6.35 -0.45 -15.20
C ARG A 136 -6.51 -1.95 -15.47
N ALA A 137 -5.53 -2.76 -15.06
CA ALA A 137 -5.48 -4.19 -15.40
C ALA A 137 -5.91 -5.12 -14.26
N ARG A 138 -6.14 -4.61 -13.04
CA ARG A 138 -6.37 -5.46 -11.86
C ARG A 138 -7.23 -4.80 -10.82
N SER A 139 -7.89 -5.62 -10.00
CA SER A 139 -8.50 -5.18 -8.75
C SER A 139 -7.48 -5.15 -7.60
N GLY A 140 -7.85 -4.60 -6.48
CA GLY A 140 -7.01 -4.54 -5.28
C GLY A 140 -6.09 -3.32 -5.29
N CYS A 141 -4.84 -3.48 -4.82
CA CYS A 141 -3.84 -2.42 -4.78
C CYS A 141 -3.61 -1.85 -6.20
N GLY A 142 -4.19 -0.69 -6.47
CA GLY A 142 -4.33 -0.12 -7.81
C GLY A 142 -3.35 1.00 -8.15
N ALA A 143 -2.33 1.26 -7.32
CA ALA A 143 -1.33 2.29 -7.61
C ALA A 143 0.10 1.84 -7.32
N ALA A 144 1.06 2.56 -7.91
CA ALA A 144 2.50 2.36 -7.77
C ALA A 144 3.20 3.68 -7.46
N LEU A 145 4.27 3.61 -6.69
CA LEU A 145 5.26 4.68 -6.62
C LEU A 145 6.20 4.55 -7.82
N VAL A 146 6.25 5.58 -8.66
CA VAL A 146 7.03 5.59 -9.91
C VAL A 146 8.02 6.74 -9.89
N GLY A 147 9.31 6.45 -9.80
CA GLY A 147 10.30 7.53 -9.70
C GLY A 147 11.73 7.07 -9.57
N SER A 148 12.62 8.04 -9.35
CA SER A 148 14.02 7.79 -8.99
C SER A 148 14.14 7.25 -7.55
N PRO A 149 15.28 6.68 -7.16
CA PRO A 149 15.50 6.23 -5.80
C PRO A 149 15.28 7.34 -4.76
N GLU A 150 15.70 8.57 -5.06
CA GLU A 150 15.52 9.74 -4.19
C GLU A 150 14.04 10.06 -3.97
N GLN A 151 13.25 10.06 -5.04
CA GLN A 151 11.81 10.32 -4.98
C GLN A 151 11.07 9.23 -4.20
N ILE A 152 11.41 7.95 -4.43
CA ILE A 152 10.83 6.82 -3.69
C ILE A 152 11.15 6.93 -2.20
N LEU A 153 12.42 7.20 -1.84
CA LEU A 153 12.82 7.38 -0.45
C LEU A 153 12.12 8.57 0.22
N ALA A 154 12.04 9.71 -0.48
CA ALA A 154 11.34 10.88 0.03
C ALA A 154 9.85 10.57 0.30
N LYS A 155 9.18 9.83 -0.60
CA LYS A 155 7.78 9.44 -0.43
C LYS A 155 7.59 8.45 0.72
N ILE A 156 8.48 7.48 0.88
CA ILE A 156 8.48 6.55 2.02
C ILE A 156 8.62 7.33 3.34
N ASN A 157 9.56 8.27 3.41
CA ASN A 157 9.75 9.09 4.60
C ASN A 157 8.49 9.91 4.95
N ARG A 158 7.82 10.52 3.97
CA ARG A 158 6.55 11.22 4.21
C ARG A 158 5.48 10.30 4.79
N TYR A 159 5.34 9.09 4.25
CA TYR A 159 4.42 8.10 4.83
C TYR A 159 4.80 7.68 6.25
N GLN A 160 6.10 7.56 6.56
CA GLN A 160 6.57 7.29 7.93
C GLN A 160 6.24 8.45 8.88
N GLU A 161 6.39 9.70 8.43
CA GLU A 161 6.00 10.90 9.21
C GLU A 161 4.49 10.94 9.50
N LEU A 162 3.63 10.42 8.60
CA LEU A 162 2.21 10.24 8.84
C LEU A 162 1.92 9.15 9.86
N GLY A 163 2.85 8.22 10.08
CA GLY A 163 2.75 7.14 11.05
C GLY A 163 2.67 5.72 10.45
N ILE A 164 3.01 5.55 9.18
CA ILE A 164 3.16 4.21 8.59
C ILE A 164 4.46 3.57 9.12
N GLU A 165 4.34 2.37 9.67
CA GLU A 165 5.46 1.65 10.29
C GLU A 165 5.84 0.37 9.51
N ALA A 166 4.96 -0.14 8.67
CA ALA A 166 5.18 -1.34 7.88
C ALA A 166 4.87 -1.10 6.41
N PHE A 167 5.72 -1.61 5.51
CA PHE A 167 5.50 -1.49 4.07
C PHE A 167 5.51 -2.87 3.40
N ILE A 168 4.58 -3.07 2.47
CA ILE A 168 4.56 -4.22 1.55
C ILE A 168 4.74 -3.66 0.15
N PHE A 169 5.95 -3.79 -0.38
CA PHE A 169 6.25 -3.38 -1.74
C PHE A 169 6.15 -4.57 -2.70
N SER A 170 5.64 -4.30 -3.89
CA SER A 170 5.59 -5.26 -4.98
C SER A 170 5.77 -4.55 -6.32
N GLY A 171 6.04 -5.28 -7.39
CA GLY A 171 6.21 -4.71 -8.73
C GLY A 171 6.06 -5.75 -9.82
N TYR A 172 6.07 -5.34 -11.06
CA TYR A 172 5.97 -6.21 -12.22
C TYR A 172 7.06 -5.87 -13.25
N PRO A 173 7.80 -6.88 -13.79
CA PRO A 173 7.86 -8.28 -13.35
C PRO A 173 8.42 -8.42 -11.92
N HIS A 174 7.87 -9.33 -11.12
CA HIS A 174 8.17 -9.41 -9.69
C HIS A 174 9.66 -9.53 -9.36
N VAL A 175 10.37 -10.42 -10.04
CA VAL A 175 11.78 -10.70 -9.76
C VAL A 175 12.66 -9.50 -10.10
N ASP A 176 12.41 -8.86 -11.23
CA ASP A 176 13.24 -7.74 -11.70
C ASP A 176 13.00 -6.49 -10.85
N GLU A 177 11.75 -6.19 -10.53
CA GLU A 177 11.44 -5.04 -9.67
C GLU A 177 11.92 -5.26 -8.22
N CYS A 178 11.85 -6.49 -7.71
CA CYS A 178 12.43 -6.84 -6.41
C CYS A 178 13.96 -6.61 -6.38
N ARG A 179 14.68 -7.02 -7.43
CA ARG A 179 16.12 -6.79 -7.55
C ARG A 179 16.45 -5.29 -7.60
N ARG A 180 15.72 -4.52 -8.43
CA ARG A 180 15.94 -3.07 -8.54
C ARG A 180 15.69 -2.36 -7.22
N PHE A 181 14.56 -2.65 -6.57
CA PHE A 181 14.26 -2.09 -5.27
C PHE A 181 15.33 -2.46 -4.23
N GLY A 182 15.76 -3.73 -4.21
CA GLY A 182 16.82 -4.22 -3.34
C GLY A 182 18.19 -3.58 -3.57
N GLN A 183 18.48 -3.16 -4.79
CA GLN A 183 19.74 -2.50 -5.13
C GLN A 183 19.70 -0.98 -4.93
N LEU A 184 18.61 -0.33 -5.33
CA LEU A 184 18.52 1.12 -5.47
C LEU A 184 17.92 1.82 -4.23
N VAL A 185 17.02 1.14 -3.51
CA VAL A 185 16.23 1.76 -2.42
C VAL A 185 16.52 1.12 -1.08
N LEU A 186 16.41 -0.21 -0.97
CA LEU A 186 16.46 -0.93 0.30
C LEU A 186 17.73 -0.64 1.13
N PRO A 187 18.96 -0.56 0.56
CA PRO A 187 20.18 -0.29 1.32
C PRO A 187 20.21 1.12 1.94
N ARG A 188 19.33 2.01 1.50
CA ARG A 188 19.23 3.42 1.95
C ARG A 188 18.10 3.61 2.96
N LEU A 189 17.33 2.57 3.25
CA LEU A 189 16.25 2.57 4.25
C LEU A 189 16.76 2.00 5.58
N SER A 190 16.39 2.65 6.68
CA SER A 190 16.48 2.02 8.00
C SER A 190 15.29 1.07 8.14
N HIS A 191 15.54 -0.22 8.14
CA HIS A 191 14.48 -1.24 8.21
C HIS A 191 14.82 -2.35 9.19
N GLY A 192 13.80 -3.07 9.65
CA GLY A 192 13.94 -4.19 10.58
C GLY A 192 12.61 -4.88 10.82
N ALA A 193 12.60 -5.84 11.74
CA ALA A 193 11.36 -6.48 12.14
C ALA A 193 10.42 -5.47 12.85
N LEU A 194 9.13 -5.58 12.57
CA LEU A 194 8.09 -4.87 13.29
C LEU A 194 8.05 -5.42 14.73
N ARG A 195 8.41 -4.60 15.72
CA ARG A 195 8.51 -4.98 17.14
C ARG A 195 7.32 -4.48 17.93
#